data_e1510035881990095fedc898577e5436
#
_entry.id   e1510035881990095fedc898577e5436
#
_cell.length_a   1.000
_cell.length_b   1.000
_cell.length_c   1.000
_cell.angle_alpha   90.00
_cell.angle_beta   90.00
_cell.angle_gamma   90.00
#
_symmetry.space_group_name_H-M   'P 1'
#
loop_
_entity.id
_entity.type
_entity.pdbx_description
1 polymer ?
#
loop_
_entity_poly.entity_id
_entity_poly.type
_entity_poly.pdbx_seq_one_letter_code
_entity_poly.pdbx_strand_id
1 'polypeptide(L)'
;MKYDLAVIGGGPGGYNAAERAAHGGMKVILFEERALGGVCLNEGCIPTKTLLNSAKLYLGALHSEAFGVTVSGASIDHAKVVDRKDKVVRTLVSGVAAKMKGAGVTVVSARASIAGKSADGYSVTALGETYTAEKLLICTGSEAVIPPVAGLREAYENGLCVTNREVLELREVPKKLVVIGGGVIGLETASYFAAVGSDVTVVEMLPKIAGPTDADISRILQRNLEKAGIKFLLSAKVTSVSGKKNGGSVTVD
;
A
#
# COMPACT_ATOMS: atom_id res chain seq x y z
N MET A 1 -25.90 -18.65 13.82
CA MET A 1 -26.67 -17.38 13.78
C MET A 1 -26.88 -16.98 12.33
N LYS A 2 -28.07 -16.47 11.99
CA LYS A 2 -28.37 -16.02 10.61
C LYS A 2 -28.16 -14.52 10.49
N TYR A 3 -27.50 -14.09 9.40
CA TYR A 3 -27.24 -12.71 9.03
C TYR A 3 -27.90 -12.39 7.69
N ASP A 4 -28.16 -11.11 7.42
CA ASP A 4 -28.65 -10.68 6.10
C ASP A 4 -27.51 -10.54 5.11
N LEU A 5 -26.30 -10.13 5.61
CA LEU A 5 -25.11 -9.96 4.80
C LEU A 5 -23.88 -10.49 5.53
N ALA A 6 -23.11 -11.34 4.85
CA ALA A 6 -21.73 -11.67 5.22
C ALA A 6 -20.76 -10.94 4.28
N VAL A 7 -19.74 -10.32 4.85
CA VAL A 7 -18.67 -9.62 4.12
C VAL A 7 -17.34 -10.30 4.43
N ILE A 8 -16.61 -10.73 3.41
CA ILE A 8 -15.27 -11.29 3.56
C ILE A 8 -14.25 -10.25 3.10
N GLY A 9 -13.45 -9.76 4.04
CA GLY A 9 -12.45 -8.71 3.87
C GLY A 9 -12.89 -7.38 4.45
N GLY A 10 -12.11 -6.84 5.38
CA GLY A 10 -12.33 -5.58 6.11
C GLY A 10 -11.61 -4.37 5.52
N GLY A 11 -11.21 -4.43 4.24
CA GLY A 11 -10.66 -3.30 3.49
C GLY A 11 -11.73 -2.26 3.11
N PRO A 12 -11.36 -1.19 2.35
CA PRO A 12 -12.29 -0.12 1.98
C PRO A 12 -13.58 -0.57 1.31
N GLY A 13 -13.54 -1.60 0.48
CA GLY A 13 -14.74 -2.20 -0.11
C GLY A 13 -15.64 -2.84 0.95
N GLY A 14 -15.03 -3.60 1.87
CA GLY A 14 -15.78 -4.36 2.87
C GLY A 14 -16.33 -3.52 4.00
N TYR A 15 -15.50 -2.73 4.71
CA TYR A 15 -15.99 -1.98 5.86
C TYR A 15 -17.01 -0.88 5.49
N ASN A 16 -16.85 -0.20 4.33
CA ASN A 16 -17.83 0.77 3.88
C ASN A 16 -19.16 0.10 3.48
N ALA A 17 -19.11 -1.05 2.81
CA ALA A 17 -20.31 -1.81 2.46
C ALA A 17 -21.01 -2.33 3.71
N ALA A 18 -20.27 -2.87 4.68
CA ALA A 18 -20.80 -3.38 5.94
C ALA A 18 -21.49 -2.27 6.75
N GLU A 19 -20.85 -1.10 6.90
CA GLU A 19 -21.42 0.08 7.55
C GLU A 19 -22.72 0.51 6.87
N ARG A 20 -22.68 0.65 5.53
CA ARG A 20 -23.85 1.09 4.75
C ARG A 20 -25.02 0.12 4.85
N ALA A 21 -24.75 -1.17 4.77
CA ALA A 21 -25.77 -2.21 4.91
C ALA A 21 -26.38 -2.21 6.31
N ALA A 22 -25.57 -2.08 7.36
CA ALA A 22 -26.04 -2.02 8.74
C ALA A 22 -26.90 -0.78 8.99
N HIS A 23 -26.52 0.39 8.51
CA HIS A 23 -27.37 1.59 8.56
C HIS A 23 -28.66 1.45 7.75
N GLY A 24 -28.70 0.58 6.75
CA GLY A 24 -29.91 0.18 6.02
C GLY A 24 -30.77 -0.85 6.75
N GLY A 25 -30.46 -1.19 8.01
CA GLY A 25 -31.23 -2.11 8.84
C GLY A 25 -30.84 -3.57 8.70
N MET A 26 -29.79 -3.90 7.92
CA MET A 26 -29.33 -5.28 7.77
C MET A 26 -28.49 -5.74 8.98
N LYS A 27 -28.66 -6.99 9.37
CA LYS A 27 -27.78 -7.67 10.31
C LYS A 27 -26.52 -8.15 9.57
N VAL A 28 -25.39 -7.50 9.83
CA VAL A 28 -24.15 -7.71 9.08
C VAL A 28 -23.08 -8.41 9.90
N ILE A 29 -22.37 -9.37 9.29
CA ILE A 29 -21.13 -9.95 9.79
C ILE A 29 -20.00 -9.69 8.82
N LEU A 30 -18.84 -9.27 9.33
CA LEU A 30 -17.64 -8.97 8.56
C LEU A 30 -16.49 -9.82 9.09
N PHE A 31 -15.77 -10.48 8.19
CA PHE A 31 -14.58 -11.28 8.49
C PHE A 31 -13.33 -10.56 7.99
N GLU A 32 -12.33 -10.39 8.84
CA GLU A 32 -11.03 -9.81 8.48
C GLU A 32 -9.91 -10.63 9.13
N GLU A 33 -9.00 -11.14 8.32
CA GLU A 33 -7.95 -12.03 8.82
C GLU A 33 -6.72 -11.30 9.39
N ARG A 34 -6.51 -10.01 9.05
CA ARG A 34 -5.33 -9.24 9.44
C ARG A 34 -5.72 -8.01 10.28
N ALA A 35 -6.13 -6.95 9.62
CA ALA A 35 -6.52 -5.72 10.28
C ALA A 35 -7.59 -4.96 9.48
N LEU A 36 -8.58 -4.41 10.16
CA LEU A 36 -9.55 -3.52 9.55
C LEU A 36 -8.87 -2.37 8.82
N GLY A 37 -9.48 -1.92 7.72
CA GLY A 37 -8.90 -0.90 6.85
C GLY A 37 -8.15 -1.48 5.64
N GLY A 38 -7.80 -2.77 5.67
CA GLY A 38 -7.16 -3.49 4.56
C GLY A 38 -5.84 -2.86 4.13
N VAL A 39 -5.41 -3.16 2.91
CA VAL A 39 -4.16 -2.64 2.34
C VAL A 39 -4.12 -1.11 2.36
N CYS A 40 -5.20 -0.43 2.01
CA CYS A 40 -5.20 1.03 1.91
C CYS A 40 -4.78 1.72 3.22
N LEU A 41 -5.37 1.33 4.37
CA LEU A 41 -5.07 1.95 5.65
C LEU A 41 -3.76 1.46 6.27
N ASN A 42 -3.47 0.17 6.11
CA ASN A 42 -2.34 -0.46 6.82
C ASN A 42 -1.04 -0.43 6.00
N GLU A 43 -1.10 -0.66 4.69
CA GLU A 43 0.06 -0.99 3.84
C GLU A 43 0.04 -0.29 2.47
N GLY A 44 -0.78 0.76 2.29
CA GLY A 44 -0.98 1.40 0.99
C GLY A 44 -1.18 2.91 1.08
N CYS A 45 -2.40 3.36 0.86
CA CYS A 45 -2.74 4.78 0.67
C CYS A 45 -2.28 5.64 1.85
N ILE A 46 -2.70 5.29 3.05
CA ILE A 46 -2.50 6.13 4.25
C ILE A 46 -1.02 6.20 4.65
N PRO A 47 -0.30 5.07 4.82
CA PRO A 47 1.12 5.14 5.14
C PRO A 47 1.91 5.88 4.07
N THR A 48 1.69 5.59 2.79
CA THR A 48 2.39 6.24 1.68
C THR A 48 2.17 7.76 1.67
N LYS A 49 0.90 8.22 1.78
CA LYS A 49 0.60 9.66 1.80
C LYS A 49 1.12 10.35 3.06
N THR A 50 1.23 9.63 4.16
CA THR A 50 1.83 10.14 5.40
C THR A 50 3.33 10.38 5.23
N LEU A 51 4.06 9.46 4.59
CA LEU A 51 5.47 9.62 4.24
C LEU A 51 5.66 10.80 3.27
N LEU A 52 4.90 10.81 2.16
CA LEU A 52 4.98 11.86 1.13
C LEU A 52 4.64 13.25 1.69
N ASN A 53 3.71 13.36 2.63
CA ASN A 53 3.41 14.64 3.29
C ASN A 53 4.60 15.16 4.12
N SER A 54 5.31 14.28 4.81
CA SER A 54 6.52 14.65 5.55
C SER A 54 7.64 15.10 4.60
N ALA A 55 7.83 14.37 3.49
CA ALA A 55 8.77 14.76 2.44
C ALA A 55 8.40 16.11 1.81
N LYS A 56 7.13 16.36 1.54
CA LYS A 56 6.63 17.65 1.01
C LYS A 56 6.96 18.81 1.95
N LEU A 57 6.76 18.65 3.25
CA LEU A 57 7.11 19.68 4.24
C LEU A 57 8.62 19.93 4.27
N TYR A 58 9.43 18.88 4.23
CA TYR A 58 10.87 18.99 4.20
C TYR A 58 11.37 19.72 2.95
N LEU A 59 10.92 19.31 1.76
CA LEU A 59 11.26 19.98 0.50
C LEU A 59 10.75 21.42 0.46
N GLY A 60 9.56 21.68 1.01
CA GLY A 60 9.03 23.03 1.13
C GLY A 60 9.91 23.94 1.98
N ALA A 61 10.46 23.42 3.09
CA ALA A 61 11.41 24.17 3.90
C ALA A 61 12.73 24.44 3.16
N LEU A 62 13.26 23.46 2.42
CA LEU A 62 14.49 23.63 1.63
C LEU A 62 14.37 24.66 0.49
N HIS A 63 13.17 24.82 -0.08
CA HIS A 63 12.91 25.71 -1.22
C HIS A 63 12.08 26.94 -0.83
N SER A 64 11.99 27.26 0.45
CA SER A 64 11.10 28.31 0.98
C SER A 64 11.51 29.74 0.55
N GLU A 65 12.78 29.97 0.24
CA GLU A 65 13.27 31.29 -0.21
C GLU A 65 12.57 31.78 -1.48
N ALA A 66 12.23 30.88 -2.40
CA ALA A 66 11.47 31.21 -3.61
C ALA A 66 10.09 31.83 -3.30
N PHE A 67 9.59 31.66 -2.08
CA PHE A 67 8.32 32.19 -1.58
C PHE A 67 8.51 33.33 -0.56
N GLY A 68 9.73 33.85 -0.41
CA GLY A 68 10.05 34.91 0.55
C GLY A 68 10.10 34.41 2.02
N VAL A 69 10.19 33.12 2.26
CA VAL A 69 10.27 32.54 3.61
C VAL A 69 11.70 32.07 3.88
N THR A 70 12.37 32.69 4.86
CA THR A 70 13.72 32.29 5.27
C THR A 70 13.67 31.22 6.34
N VAL A 71 14.39 30.11 6.12
CA VAL A 71 14.56 29.01 7.06
C VAL A 71 16.04 28.82 7.33
N SER A 72 16.44 28.80 8.59
CA SER A 72 17.85 28.66 9.01
C SER A 72 18.45 27.26 8.86
N GLY A 73 17.73 26.36 8.19
CA GLY A 73 18.13 24.99 7.89
C GLY A 73 16.96 24.03 8.12
N ALA A 74 16.94 22.94 7.34
CA ALA A 74 15.97 21.86 7.50
C ALA A 74 16.68 20.51 7.49
N SER A 75 16.24 19.61 8.36
CA SER A 75 16.68 18.22 8.37
C SER A 75 15.46 17.33 8.50
N ILE A 76 15.56 16.11 7.98
CA ILE A 76 14.51 15.10 8.12
C ILE A 76 15.04 13.89 8.90
N ASP A 77 14.32 13.47 9.91
CA ASP A 77 14.57 12.25 10.66
C ASP A 77 13.61 11.17 10.15
N HIS A 78 14.12 10.31 9.30
CA HIS A 78 13.32 9.27 8.64
C HIS A 78 12.65 8.32 9.65
N ALA A 79 13.34 7.95 10.74
CA ALA A 79 12.77 7.06 11.75
C ALA A 79 11.54 7.70 12.41
N LYS A 80 11.60 9.00 12.75
CA LYS A 80 10.43 9.74 13.27
C LYS A 80 9.31 9.89 12.24
N VAL A 81 9.63 9.99 10.95
CA VAL A 81 8.61 9.99 9.90
C VAL A 81 7.87 8.66 9.86
N VAL A 82 8.58 7.54 9.99
CA VAL A 82 7.97 6.21 10.09
C VAL A 82 7.13 6.08 11.37
N ASP A 83 7.62 6.53 12.52
CA ASP A 83 6.83 6.52 13.78
C ASP A 83 5.53 7.34 13.65
N ARG A 84 5.61 8.50 12.99
CA ARG A 84 4.41 9.31 12.69
C ARG A 84 3.44 8.55 11.78
N LYS A 85 3.94 7.88 10.73
CA LYS A 85 3.14 7.04 9.83
C LYS A 85 2.40 5.97 10.62
N ASP A 86 3.08 5.25 11.53
CA ASP A 86 2.49 4.21 12.37
C ASP A 86 1.37 4.76 13.27
N LYS A 87 1.58 5.94 13.85
CA LYS A 87 0.56 6.60 14.68
C LYS A 87 -0.69 6.94 13.87
N VAL A 88 -0.53 7.48 12.65
CA VAL A 88 -1.64 7.83 11.76
C VAL A 88 -2.42 6.57 11.37
N VAL A 89 -1.73 5.51 10.97
CA VAL A 89 -2.34 4.21 10.62
C VAL A 89 -3.16 3.68 11.80
N ARG A 90 -2.56 3.57 13.00
CA ARG A 90 -3.27 3.09 14.20
C ARG A 90 -4.52 3.92 14.51
N THR A 91 -4.44 5.24 14.39
CA THR A 91 -5.59 6.12 14.65
C THR A 91 -6.74 5.82 13.68
N LEU A 92 -6.44 5.69 12.38
CA LEU A 92 -7.47 5.45 11.37
C LEU A 92 -8.06 4.04 11.44
N VAL A 93 -7.23 3.03 11.68
CA VAL A 93 -7.69 1.64 11.89
C VAL A 93 -8.62 1.56 13.11
N SER A 94 -8.25 2.21 14.21
CA SER A 94 -9.13 2.31 15.41
C SER A 94 -10.44 3.03 15.10
N GLY A 95 -10.41 4.05 14.22
CA GLY A 95 -11.62 4.74 13.76
C GLY A 95 -12.54 3.81 12.98
N VAL A 96 -12.00 2.96 12.08
CA VAL A 96 -12.81 1.96 11.36
C VAL A 96 -13.41 0.94 12.32
N ALA A 97 -12.65 0.47 13.32
CA ALA A 97 -13.17 -0.45 14.32
C ALA A 97 -14.33 0.18 15.14
N ALA A 98 -14.19 1.45 15.53
CA ALA A 98 -15.25 2.19 16.21
C ALA A 98 -16.50 2.36 15.32
N LYS A 99 -16.32 2.62 14.02
CA LYS A 99 -17.43 2.71 13.05
C LYS A 99 -18.18 1.39 12.93
N MET A 100 -17.47 0.27 12.79
CA MET A 100 -18.09 -1.05 12.72
C MET A 100 -18.89 -1.36 13.99
N LYS A 101 -18.32 -1.09 15.16
CA LYS A 101 -19.00 -1.24 16.45
C LYS A 101 -20.23 -0.33 16.56
N GLY A 102 -20.10 0.95 16.20
CA GLY A 102 -21.19 1.94 16.24
C GLY A 102 -22.35 1.60 15.30
N ALA A 103 -22.06 1.00 14.15
CA ALA A 103 -23.07 0.52 13.21
C ALA A 103 -23.69 -0.85 13.58
N GLY A 104 -23.22 -1.51 14.65
CA GLY A 104 -23.72 -2.83 15.06
C GLY A 104 -23.26 -3.98 14.17
N VAL A 105 -22.18 -3.79 13.41
CA VAL A 105 -21.57 -4.84 12.58
C VAL A 105 -20.85 -5.84 13.47
N THR A 106 -21.15 -7.13 13.33
CA THR A 106 -20.37 -8.20 13.97
C THR A 106 -19.06 -8.37 13.23
N VAL A 107 -17.92 -8.11 13.87
CA VAL A 107 -16.59 -8.32 13.27
C VAL A 107 -15.97 -9.58 13.83
N VAL A 108 -15.53 -10.48 12.94
CA VAL A 108 -14.78 -11.70 13.26
C VAL A 108 -13.36 -11.53 12.74
N SER A 109 -12.40 -11.42 13.67
CA SER A 109 -10.96 -11.29 13.34
C SER A 109 -10.38 -12.68 13.04
N ALA A 110 -10.65 -13.18 11.84
CA ALA A 110 -10.15 -14.46 11.37
C ALA A 110 -10.29 -14.60 9.84
N ARG A 111 -9.49 -15.50 9.29
CA ARG A 111 -9.66 -15.97 7.92
C ARG A 111 -11.00 -16.70 7.80
N ALA A 112 -11.77 -16.33 6.78
CA ALA A 112 -13.04 -16.97 6.46
C ALA A 112 -12.96 -17.74 5.14
N SER A 113 -13.72 -18.84 5.07
CA SER A 113 -13.85 -19.65 3.86
C SER A 113 -15.32 -19.81 3.50
N ILE A 114 -15.63 -19.77 2.21
CA ILE A 114 -16.98 -20.01 1.69
C ILE A 114 -17.19 -21.53 1.67
N ALA A 115 -18.10 -22.02 2.52
CA ALA A 115 -18.39 -23.44 2.64
C ALA A 115 -19.47 -23.92 1.64
N GLY A 116 -20.28 -23.01 1.09
CA GLY A 116 -21.29 -23.35 0.10
C GLY A 116 -22.51 -22.44 0.14
N LYS A 117 -23.54 -22.84 -0.62
CA LYS A 117 -24.85 -22.19 -0.67
C LYS A 117 -25.95 -23.25 -0.52
N SER A 118 -26.96 -22.97 0.29
CA SER A 118 -28.16 -23.76 0.47
C SER A 118 -29.43 -22.93 0.26
N ALA A 119 -30.60 -23.50 0.52
CA ALA A 119 -31.85 -22.75 0.56
C ALA A 119 -31.87 -21.67 1.65
N ASP A 120 -31.08 -21.83 2.73
CA ASP A 120 -30.97 -20.89 3.84
C ASP A 120 -30.01 -19.73 3.58
N GLY A 121 -29.27 -19.75 2.47
CA GLY A 121 -28.28 -18.76 2.09
C GLY A 121 -26.87 -19.32 1.95
N TYR A 122 -25.88 -18.43 2.07
CA TYR A 122 -24.45 -18.74 2.00
C TYR A 122 -23.92 -19.17 3.36
N SER A 123 -23.12 -20.22 3.39
CA SER A 123 -22.40 -20.69 4.57
C SER A 123 -20.95 -20.24 4.51
N VAL A 124 -20.49 -19.56 5.55
CA VAL A 124 -19.11 -19.08 5.73
C VAL A 124 -18.55 -19.68 7.01
N THR A 125 -17.35 -20.23 6.95
CA THR A 125 -16.67 -20.83 8.11
C THR A 125 -15.50 -19.95 8.56
N ALA A 126 -15.38 -19.74 9.85
CA ALA A 126 -14.25 -19.06 10.50
C ALA A 126 -14.11 -19.56 11.95
N LEU A 127 -12.90 -19.73 12.45
CA LEU A 127 -12.59 -20.20 13.82
C LEU A 127 -13.30 -21.51 14.20
N GLY A 128 -13.53 -22.40 13.24
CA GLY A 128 -14.24 -23.66 13.46
C GLY A 128 -15.77 -23.55 13.53
N GLU A 129 -16.32 -22.34 13.44
CA GLU A 129 -17.77 -22.08 13.44
C GLU A 129 -18.30 -21.85 12.02
N THR A 130 -19.60 -22.12 11.84
CA THR A 130 -20.32 -21.84 10.59
C THR A 130 -21.34 -20.73 10.79
N TYR A 131 -21.26 -19.73 9.94
CA TYR A 131 -22.16 -18.58 9.87
C TYR A 131 -22.99 -18.65 8.59
N THR A 132 -24.27 -18.33 8.69
CA THR A 132 -25.17 -18.33 7.53
C THR A 132 -25.63 -16.92 7.23
N ALA A 133 -25.60 -16.51 5.96
CA ALA A 133 -26.08 -15.21 5.52
C ALA A 133 -26.89 -15.31 4.22
N GLU A 134 -27.93 -14.51 4.10
CA GLU A 134 -28.74 -14.44 2.89
C GLU A 134 -27.92 -13.99 1.67
N LYS A 135 -27.06 -13.00 1.90
CA LYS A 135 -26.17 -12.41 0.88
C LYS A 135 -24.72 -12.51 1.30
N LEU A 136 -23.83 -12.63 0.31
CA LEU A 136 -22.38 -12.71 0.49
C LEU A 136 -21.70 -11.65 -0.38
N LEU A 137 -20.82 -10.85 0.23
CA LEU A 137 -19.98 -9.90 -0.45
C LEU A 137 -18.50 -10.28 -0.27
N ILE A 138 -17.79 -10.44 -1.38
CA ILE A 138 -16.37 -10.81 -1.41
C ILE A 138 -15.54 -9.54 -1.64
N CYS A 139 -14.78 -9.13 -0.64
CA CYS A 139 -13.93 -7.94 -0.61
C CYS A 139 -12.50 -8.28 -0.17
N THR A 140 -11.99 -9.42 -0.62
CA THR A 140 -10.71 -10.00 -0.16
C THR A 140 -9.46 -9.25 -0.62
N GLY A 141 -9.62 -8.25 -1.50
CA GLY A 141 -8.51 -7.39 -1.94
C GLY A 141 -7.53 -8.07 -2.89
N SER A 142 -6.27 -7.67 -2.79
CA SER A 142 -5.17 -8.14 -3.64
C SER A 142 -3.86 -8.24 -2.86
N GLU A 143 -2.95 -9.06 -3.35
CA GLU A 143 -1.61 -9.26 -2.80
C GLU A 143 -0.54 -8.77 -3.78
N ALA A 144 0.62 -8.38 -3.24
CA ALA A 144 1.78 -8.09 -4.07
C ALA A 144 2.29 -9.37 -4.74
N VAL A 145 2.57 -9.29 -6.03
CA VAL A 145 3.12 -10.40 -6.80
C VAL A 145 4.63 -10.23 -6.92
N ILE A 146 5.38 -11.29 -6.64
CA ILE A 146 6.79 -11.37 -6.99
C ILE A 146 6.88 -11.98 -8.39
N PRO A 147 7.20 -11.18 -9.43
CA PRO A 147 7.24 -11.68 -10.80
C PRO A 147 8.33 -12.75 -10.97
N PRO A 148 8.21 -13.62 -12.00
CA PRO A 148 9.14 -14.72 -12.24
C PRO A 148 10.42 -14.22 -12.92
N VAL A 149 11.15 -13.31 -12.26
CA VAL A 149 12.46 -12.80 -12.65
C VAL A 149 13.53 -13.63 -11.94
N ALA A 150 14.58 -14.00 -12.65
CA ALA A 150 15.65 -14.82 -12.08
C ALA A 150 16.26 -14.15 -10.82
N GLY A 151 16.36 -14.89 -9.73
CA GLY A 151 16.89 -14.43 -8.45
C GLY A 151 16.02 -13.46 -7.65
N LEU A 152 14.89 -12.97 -8.20
CA LEU A 152 14.06 -11.97 -7.50
C LEU A 152 13.37 -12.56 -6.26
N ARG A 153 12.89 -13.80 -6.34
CA ARG A 153 12.27 -14.47 -5.17
C ARG A 153 13.28 -14.69 -4.06
N GLU A 154 14.47 -15.17 -4.38
CA GLU A 154 15.57 -15.34 -3.42
C GLU A 154 15.97 -13.98 -2.80
N ALA A 155 16.04 -12.93 -3.63
CA ALA A 155 16.33 -11.57 -3.17
C ALA A 155 15.24 -11.02 -2.23
N TYR A 156 13.99 -11.38 -2.44
CA TYR A 156 12.88 -11.04 -1.54
C TYR A 156 12.99 -11.82 -0.21
N GLU A 157 13.21 -13.12 -0.27
CA GLU A 157 13.32 -13.97 0.92
C GLU A 157 14.52 -13.61 1.81
N ASN A 158 15.62 -13.14 1.23
CA ASN A 158 16.79 -12.69 1.97
C ASN A 158 16.75 -11.20 2.38
N GLY A 159 15.68 -10.46 2.04
CA GLY A 159 15.44 -9.07 2.41
C GLY A 159 16.24 -8.03 1.62
N LEU A 160 16.84 -8.39 0.48
CA LEU A 160 17.41 -7.44 -0.48
C LEU A 160 16.30 -6.71 -1.25
N CYS A 161 15.30 -7.46 -1.72
CA CYS A 161 14.11 -6.89 -2.35
C CYS A 161 12.96 -6.82 -1.35
N VAL A 162 12.15 -5.78 -1.50
CA VAL A 162 10.98 -5.51 -0.68
C VAL A 162 9.79 -5.16 -1.56
N THR A 163 8.58 -5.44 -1.09
CA THR A 163 7.35 -5.01 -1.78
C THR A 163 6.87 -3.65 -1.25
N ASN A 164 5.69 -3.24 -1.73
CA ASN A 164 5.01 -2.04 -1.22
C ASN A 164 4.72 -2.07 0.29
N ARG A 165 4.77 -3.23 0.94
CA ARG A 165 4.54 -3.39 2.38
C ARG A 165 5.82 -3.08 3.16
N GLU A 166 6.85 -3.87 2.91
CA GLU A 166 8.10 -3.79 3.66
C GLU A 166 8.82 -2.45 3.45
N VAL A 167 8.70 -1.85 2.26
CA VAL A 167 9.32 -0.55 1.97
C VAL A 167 8.80 0.58 2.87
N LEU A 168 7.56 0.49 3.34
CA LEU A 168 6.94 1.45 4.26
C LEU A 168 7.42 1.30 5.71
N GLU A 169 8.08 0.18 6.03
CA GLU A 169 8.60 -0.15 7.36
C GLU A 169 10.12 0.02 7.46
N LEU A 170 10.79 0.41 6.38
CA LEU A 170 12.23 0.68 6.41
C LEU A 170 12.52 1.81 7.42
N ARG A 171 13.43 1.57 8.33
CA ARG A 171 13.85 2.54 9.35
C ARG A 171 15.05 3.38 8.92
N GLU A 172 15.75 2.93 7.90
CA GLU A 172 16.91 3.59 7.32
C GLU A 172 16.65 3.94 5.86
N VAL A 173 17.16 5.09 5.45
CA VAL A 173 17.09 5.51 4.05
C VAL A 173 18.17 4.77 3.27
N PRO A 174 17.81 3.93 2.27
CA PRO A 174 18.80 3.27 1.45
C PRO A 174 19.57 4.31 0.63
N LYS A 175 20.90 4.18 0.54
CA LYS A 175 21.73 5.08 -0.28
C LYS A 175 21.35 5.02 -1.77
N LYS A 176 21.05 3.81 -2.26
CA LYS A 176 20.59 3.56 -3.63
C LYS A 176 19.32 2.71 -3.58
N LEU A 177 18.35 3.07 -4.37
CA LEU A 177 17.09 2.34 -4.50
C LEU A 177 16.76 2.11 -5.98
N VAL A 178 16.60 0.83 -6.34
CA VAL A 178 16.06 0.46 -7.66
C VAL A 178 14.60 0.07 -7.47
N VAL A 179 13.72 0.74 -8.19
CA VAL A 179 12.29 0.45 -8.21
C VAL A 179 11.97 -0.29 -9.50
N ILE A 180 11.49 -1.52 -9.38
CA ILE A 180 11.08 -2.36 -10.51
C ILE A 180 9.59 -2.10 -10.77
N GLY A 181 9.31 -1.40 -11.86
CA GLY A 181 7.97 -0.99 -12.27
C GLY A 181 7.69 0.49 -12.04
N GLY A 182 7.35 1.18 -13.12
CA GLY A 182 6.97 2.60 -13.16
C GLY A 182 5.46 2.84 -12.94
N GLY A 183 4.77 1.94 -12.24
CA GLY A 183 3.38 2.13 -11.81
C GLY A 183 3.26 3.12 -10.65
N VAL A 184 2.01 3.48 -10.29
CA VAL A 184 1.73 4.54 -9.28
C VAL A 184 2.44 4.27 -7.96
N ILE A 185 2.38 3.04 -7.44
CA ILE A 185 3.02 2.68 -6.15
C ILE A 185 4.53 2.86 -6.22
N GLY A 186 5.16 2.38 -7.31
CA GLY A 186 6.60 2.52 -7.52
C GLY A 186 7.02 3.99 -7.61
N LEU A 187 6.27 4.82 -8.32
CA LEU A 187 6.53 6.26 -8.47
C LEU A 187 6.37 7.03 -7.15
N GLU A 188 5.36 6.70 -6.33
CA GLU A 188 5.20 7.30 -5.00
C GLU A 188 6.34 6.93 -4.06
N THR A 189 6.75 5.65 -4.07
CA THR A 189 7.92 5.16 -3.33
C THR A 189 9.19 5.87 -3.78
N ALA A 190 9.44 5.91 -5.09
CA ALA A 190 10.58 6.62 -5.68
C ALA A 190 10.61 8.09 -5.27
N SER A 191 9.47 8.77 -5.33
CA SER A 191 9.34 10.19 -4.95
C SER A 191 9.70 10.43 -3.48
N TYR A 192 9.22 9.57 -2.58
CA TYR A 192 9.53 9.69 -1.17
C TYR A 192 11.03 9.50 -0.90
N PHE A 193 11.61 8.40 -1.38
CA PHE A 193 13.01 8.09 -1.10
C PHE A 193 13.99 9.04 -1.78
N ALA A 194 13.68 9.54 -2.98
CA ALA A 194 14.46 10.60 -3.61
C ALA A 194 14.44 11.89 -2.78
N ALA A 195 13.28 12.30 -2.28
CA ALA A 195 13.12 13.48 -1.44
C ALA A 195 13.92 13.41 -0.13
N VAL A 196 14.12 12.20 0.42
CA VAL A 196 14.87 12.00 1.67
C VAL A 196 16.34 11.59 1.45
N GLY A 197 16.83 11.60 0.19
CA GLY A 197 18.25 11.52 -0.14
C GLY A 197 18.74 10.21 -0.76
N SER A 198 17.87 9.29 -1.15
CA SER A 198 18.29 8.12 -1.94
C SER A 198 18.61 8.49 -3.39
N ASP A 199 19.63 7.84 -3.97
CA ASP A 199 19.84 7.80 -5.42
C ASP A 199 18.86 6.76 -6.02
N VAL A 200 17.80 7.23 -6.68
CA VAL A 200 16.68 6.39 -7.12
C VAL A 200 16.70 6.17 -8.62
N THR A 201 16.59 4.91 -9.03
CA THR A 201 16.39 4.51 -10.43
C THR A 201 15.11 3.68 -10.55
N VAL A 202 14.21 4.10 -11.43
CA VAL A 202 12.99 3.34 -11.79
C VAL A 202 13.24 2.61 -13.09
N VAL A 203 13.01 1.30 -13.09
CA VAL A 203 13.12 0.43 -14.29
C VAL A 203 11.71 0.05 -14.72
N GLU A 204 11.32 0.42 -15.94
CA GLU A 204 9.99 0.16 -16.49
C GLU A 204 10.09 -0.49 -17.87
N MET A 205 9.43 -1.62 -18.06
CA MET A 205 9.45 -2.36 -19.32
C MET A 205 8.64 -1.69 -20.44
N LEU A 206 7.70 -0.84 -20.07
CA LEU A 206 6.91 -0.06 -21.03
C LEU A 206 7.65 1.22 -21.43
N PRO A 207 7.30 1.84 -22.60
CA PRO A 207 7.94 3.06 -23.06
C PRO A 207 7.53 4.32 -22.29
N LYS A 208 6.63 4.20 -21.29
CA LYS A 208 6.18 5.31 -20.46
C LYS A 208 5.83 4.83 -19.05
N ILE A 209 5.90 5.73 -18.06
CA ILE A 209 5.49 5.50 -16.68
C ILE A 209 3.96 5.65 -16.50
N ALA A 210 3.49 5.32 -15.29
CA ALA A 210 2.10 5.48 -14.85
C ALA A 210 1.06 4.66 -15.63
N GLY A 211 1.47 3.57 -16.30
CA GLY A 211 0.59 2.58 -16.93
C GLY A 211 -0.43 3.18 -17.92
N PRO A 212 -1.75 3.02 -17.68
CA PRO A 212 -2.79 3.46 -18.63
C PRO A 212 -3.06 4.97 -18.62
N THR A 213 -2.35 5.76 -17.80
CA THR A 213 -2.49 7.22 -17.77
C THR A 213 -2.22 7.82 -19.15
N ASP A 214 -2.92 8.91 -19.48
CA ASP A 214 -2.70 9.67 -20.71
C ASP A 214 -1.23 9.98 -20.95
N ALA A 215 -0.80 9.94 -22.22
CA ALA A 215 0.62 10.05 -22.59
C ALA A 215 1.20 11.43 -22.25
N ASP A 216 0.43 12.51 -22.39
CA ASP A 216 0.90 13.86 -22.08
C ASP A 216 1.03 14.05 -20.58
N ILE A 217 0.08 13.54 -19.79
CA ILE A 217 0.14 13.55 -18.33
C ILE A 217 1.34 12.73 -17.85
N SER A 218 1.53 11.53 -18.40
CA SER A 218 2.66 10.65 -18.07
C SER A 218 4.01 11.33 -18.36
N ARG A 219 4.14 12.02 -19.50
CA ARG A 219 5.34 12.78 -19.88
C ARG A 219 5.62 13.96 -18.95
N ILE A 220 4.59 14.71 -18.56
CA ILE A 220 4.73 15.81 -17.60
C ILE A 220 5.16 15.28 -16.24
N LEU A 221 4.54 14.19 -15.76
CA LEU A 221 4.92 13.56 -14.51
C LEU A 221 6.37 13.09 -14.52
N GLN A 222 6.78 12.37 -15.56
CA GLN A 222 8.16 11.88 -15.70
C GLN A 222 9.16 13.03 -15.64
N ARG A 223 8.95 14.08 -16.43
CA ARG A 223 9.83 15.27 -16.43
C ARG A 223 9.95 15.92 -15.05
N ASN A 224 8.86 15.96 -14.28
CA ASN A 224 8.90 16.51 -12.93
C ASN A 224 9.67 15.61 -11.96
N LEU A 225 9.53 14.31 -12.09
CA LEU A 225 10.27 13.33 -11.29
C LEU A 225 11.76 13.29 -11.65
N GLU A 226 12.12 13.45 -12.93
CA GLU A 226 13.51 13.61 -13.38
C GLU A 226 14.15 14.88 -12.79
N LYS A 227 13.41 16.00 -12.77
CA LYS A 227 13.88 17.24 -12.10
C LYS A 227 14.08 17.05 -10.60
N ALA A 228 13.33 16.14 -9.97
CA ALA A 228 13.52 15.75 -8.57
C ALA A 228 14.67 14.75 -8.36
N GLY A 229 15.44 14.42 -9.41
CA GLY A 229 16.63 13.56 -9.34
C GLY A 229 16.37 12.06 -9.56
N ILE A 230 15.16 11.66 -9.91
CA ILE A 230 14.84 10.26 -10.18
C ILE A 230 15.29 9.90 -11.61
N LYS A 231 16.01 8.80 -11.75
CA LYS A 231 16.44 8.24 -13.03
C LYS A 231 15.42 7.24 -13.53
N PHE A 232 15.18 7.23 -14.85
CA PHE A 232 14.27 6.28 -15.51
C PHE A 232 15.02 5.46 -16.56
N LEU A 233 14.82 4.14 -16.51
CA LEU A 233 15.16 3.22 -17.59
C LEU A 233 13.82 2.70 -18.14
N LEU A 234 13.36 3.29 -19.24
CA LEU A 234 12.13 2.89 -19.93
C LEU A 234 12.44 1.91 -21.06
N SER A 235 11.42 1.14 -21.47
CA SER A 235 11.58 0.03 -22.41
C SER A 235 12.68 -0.95 -21.97
N ALA A 236 12.90 -1.06 -20.66
CA ALA A 236 13.95 -1.84 -20.04
C ALA A 236 13.32 -2.98 -19.20
N LYS A 237 13.60 -4.21 -19.60
CA LYS A 237 13.08 -5.40 -18.92
C LYS A 237 14.10 -5.91 -17.90
N VAL A 238 13.69 -6.03 -16.65
CA VAL A 238 14.52 -6.69 -15.64
C VAL A 238 14.60 -8.18 -15.94
N THR A 239 15.81 -8.68 -16.13
CA THR A 239 16.09 -10.08 -16.47
C THR A 239 16.61 -10.89 -15.29
N SER A 240 17.34 -10.25 -14.37
CA SER A 240 17.77 -10.91 -13.14
C SER A 240 18.01 -9.94 -11.98
N VAL A 241 17.96 -10.47 -10.78
CA VAL A 241 18.35 -9.80 -9.54
C VAL A 241 19.32 -10.70 -8.79
N SER A 242 20.40 -10.13 -8.26
CA SER A 242 21.38 -10.88 -7.47
C SER A 242 21.90 -10.06 -6.32
N GLY A 243 22.31 -10.73 -5.23
CA GLY A 243 22.89 -10.09 -4.06
C GLY A 243 22.26 -10.54 -2.75
N LYS A 244 22.62 -9.83 -1.68
CA LYS A 244 22.14 -10.05 -0.30
C LYS A 244 21.67 -8.73 0.28
N LYS A 245 21.04 -8.77 1.47
CA LYS A 245 20.44 -7.60 2.15
C LYS A 245 21.30 -6.32 2.15
N ASN A 246 22.63 -6.46 2.16
CA ASN A 246 23.53 -5.31 2.23
C ASN A 246 24.01 -4.78 0.87
N GLY A 247 23.50 -5.33 -0.23
CA GLY A 247 23.77 -4.85 -1.57
C GLY A 247 23.57 -5.91 -2.64
N GLY A 248 23.09 -5.45 -3.77
CA GLY A 248 22.80 -6.29 -4.92
C GLY A 248 22.86 -5.53 -6.23
N SER A 249 22.55 -6.23 -7.29
CA SER A 249 22.47 -5.70 -8.64
C SER A 249 21.20 -6.16 -9.35
N VAL A 250 20.71 -5.31 -10.23
CA VAL A 250 19.59 -5.59 -11.14
C VAL A 250 20.15 -5.54 -12.55
N THR A 251 19.91 -6.61 -13.31
CA THR A 251 20.28 -6.69 -14.74
C THR A 251 19.06 -6.38 -15.58
N VAL A 252 19.23 -5.57 -16.59
CA VAL A 252 18.18 -5.14 -17.52
C VAL A 252 18.62 -5.40 -18.96
N ASP A 253 17.66 -5.67 -19.85
CA ASP A 253 17.76 -5.68 -21.31
C ASP A 253 17.02 -4.48 -21.86
#